data_cb8b2fb4029a2794ed436707fc9bd25d
#
_entry.id   cb8b2fb4029a2794ed436707fc9bd25d
#
_cell.length_a   1.000
_cell.length_b   1.000
_cell.length_c   1.000
_cell.angle_alpha   90.00
_cell.angle_beta   90.00
_cell.angle_gamma   90.00
#
_symmetry.space_group_name_H-M   'P 1'
#
loop_
_entity.id
_entity.type
_entity.pdbx_description
1 polymer ?
#
loop_
_entity_poly.entity_id
_entity_poly.type
_entity_poly.pdbx_seq_one_letter_code
_entity_poly.pdbx_strand_id
1 'polypeptide(L)'
;MIGYKKNDTISFDEIFPLYEALGWTNYTSNPIMLQNALEHSLFLLSARDEEGKLIGFLRAVGDGYSNVYIQDIIVLPEYHRQGIGTQLLRQTMEHFKEVYQLILTTDSELKTVAFYEANGFTALSKVGCTSFMANPIL
;
A
#
# COMPACT_ATOMS: atom_id res chain seq x y z
N MET A 1 -11.45 14.43 11.20
CA MET A 1 -11.92 13.59 10.07
C MET A 1 -10.78 13.40 9.06
N ILE A 2 -10.61 12.20 8.56
CA ILE A 2 -9.55 11.89 7.62
C ILE A 2 -10.02 12.14 6.19
N GLY A 3 -9.20 12.86 5.42
CA GLY A 3 -9.45 13.09 4.01
C GLY A 3 -8.63 12.16 3.14
N TYR A 4 -9.25 11.61 2.11
CA TYR A 4 -8.58 10.69 1.17
C TYR A 4 -8.52 11.33 -0.21
N LYS A 5 -7.37 11.22 -0.87
CA LYS A 5 -7.20 11.81 -2.20
C LYS A 5 -6.39 10.91 -3.12
N LYS A 6 -7.00 10.57 -4.25
CA LYS A 6 -6.35 9.76 -5.30
C LYS A 6 -5.36 10.62 -6.07
N ASN A 7 -4.19 10.06 -6.34
CA ASN A 7 -3.11 10.71 -7.08
C ASN A 7 -2.76 12.08 -6.52
N ASP A 8 -2.75 12.15 -5.19
CA ASP A 8 -2.39 13.36 -4.47
C ASP A 8 -0.93 13.71 -4.73
N THR A 9 -0.63 15.00 -4.67
CA THR A 9 0.75 15.45 -4.70
C THR A 9 1.35 15.26 -3.31
N ILE A 10 2.25 14.29 -3.20
CA ILE A 10 2.88 13.94 -1.92
C ILE A 10 4.38 14.16 -2.06
N SER A 11 4.96 15.01 -1.20
CA SER A 11 6.39 15.22 -1.22
C SER A 11 7.13 14.06 -0.58
N PHE A 12 8.38 13.88 -0.97
CA PHE A 12 9.24 12.87 -0.36
C PHE A 12 9.38 13.13 1.15
N ASP A 13 9.48 14.40 1.55
CA ASP A 13 9.62 14.76 2.96
C ASP A 13 8.39 14.42 3.80
N GLU A 14 7.21 14.38 3.19
CA GLU A 14 6.00 13.93 3.89
C GLU A 14 5.95 12.41 4.03
N ILE A 15 6.42 11.70 3.01
CA ILE A 15 6.22 10.26 2.92
C ILE A 15 7.32 9.47 3.65
N PHE A 16 8.56 9.96 3.63
CA PHE A 16 9.68 9.27 4.25
C PHE A 16 9.46 8.97 5.74
N PRO A 17 8.93 9.92 6.55
CA PRO A 17 8.65 9.62 7.96
C PRO A 17 7.68 8.47 8.20
N LEU A 18 6.77 8.20 7.24
CA LEU A 18 5.85 7.08 7.39
C LEU A 18 6.58 5.75 7.28
N TYR A 19 7.53 5.64 6.35
CA TYR A 19 8.37 4.45 6.24
C TYR A 19 9.25 4.28 7.48
N GLU A 20 9.80 5.39 8.01
CA GLU A 20 10.60 5.35 9.22
C GLU A 20 9.79 4.88 10.42
N ALA A 21 8.56 5.38 10.55
CA ALA A 21 7.69 5.05 11.69
C ALA A 21 7.37 3.55 11.76
N LEU A 22 7.34 2.87 10.62
CA LEU A 22 7.09 1.43 10.57
C LEU A 22 8.38 0.61 10.60
N GLY A 23 9.54 1.25 10.62
CA GLY A 23 10.82 0.55 10.66
C GLY A 23 11.15 -0.19 9.37
N TRP A 24 10.62 0.26 8.24
CA TRP A 24 10.88 -0.39 6.93
C TRP A 24 12.24 0.06 6.39
N THR A 25 13.30 -0.49 7.00
CA THR A 25 14.68 -0.10 6.73
C THR A 25 15.14 -0.44 5.31
N ASN A 26 14.52 -1.40 4.65
CA ASN A 26 14.78 -1.70 3.26
C ASN A 26 14.51 -0.49 2.35
N TYR A 27 13.57 0.35 2.73
CA TYR A 27 13.27 1.61 2.03
C TYR A 27 14.11 2.77 2.57
N THR A 28 14.13 2.94 3.89
CA THR A 28 14.76 4.13 4.49
C THR A 28 16.27 4.14 4.36
N SER A 29 16.90 2.96 4.21
CA SER A 29 18.34 2.86 3.94
C SER A 29 18.70 3.13 2.49
N ASN A 30 17.71 3.28 1.60
CA ASN A 30 17.94 3.56 0.19
C ASN A 30 16.97 4.64 -0.30
N PRO A 31 17.16 5.90 0.15
CA PRO A 31 16.22 6.98 -0.16
C PRO A 31 16.13 7.31 -1.65
N ILE A 32 17.20 7.12 -2.41
CA ILE A 32 17.19 7.38 -3.86
C ILE A 32 16.25 6.37 -4.55
N MET A 33 16.33 5.10 -4.19
CA MET A 33 15.44 4.08 -4.73
C MET A 33 13.99 4.40 -4.39
N LEU A 34 13.72 4.79 -3.13
CA LEU A 34 12.36 5.11 -2.70
C LEU A 34 11.82 6.31 -3.46
N GLN A 35 12.61 7.37 -3.63
CA GLN A 35 12.17 8.54 -4.37
C GLN A 35 11.82 8.19 -5.82
N ASN A 36 12.66 7.41 -6.49
CA ASN A 36 12.38 6.95 -7.85
C ASN A 36 11.15 6.06 -7.91
N ALA A 37 10.98 5.18 -6.94
CA ALA A 37 9.81 4.31 -6.88
C ALA A 37 8.52 5.11 -6.75
N LEU A 38 8.52 6.15 -5.92
CA LEU A 38 7.34 7.00 -5.74
C LEU A 38 7.00 7.74 -7.03
N GLU A 39 8.01 8.28 -7.71
CA GLU A 39 7.81 9.01 -8.97
C GLU A 39 7.25 8.13 -10.08
N HIS A 40 7.56 6.84 -10.05
CA HIS A 40 7.13 5.89 -11.08
C HIS A 40 5.94 5.02 -10.65
N SER A 41 5.31 5.37 -9.55
CA SER A 41 4.11 4.64 -9.11
C SER A 41 2.93 4.93 -10.02
N LEU A 42 2.12 3.90 -10.26
CA LEU A 42 0.90 4.03 -11.04
C LEU A 42 -0.16 4.82 -10.29
N PHE A 43 -0.22 4.63 -8.99
CA PHE A 43 -1.33 5.15 -8.17
C PHE A 43 -0.85 5.41 -6.75
N LEU A 44 -1.21 6.57 -6.24
CA LEU A 44 -0.99 6.95 -4.85
C LEU A 44 -2.31 7.45 -4.27
N LEU A 45 -2.70 6.89 -3.13
CA LEU A 45 -3.90 7.32 -2.41
C LEU A 45 -3.45 7.80 -1.03
N SER A 46 -3.68 9.07 -0.73
CA SER A 46 -3.28 9.66 0.55
C SER A 46 -4.42 9.64 1.55
N ALA A 47 -4.05 9.58 2.82
CA ALA A 47 -4.94 9.82 3.96
C ALA A 47 -4.32 10.94 4.77
N ARG A 48 -5.05 12.05 4.94
CA ARG A 48 -4.58 13.23 5.67
C ARG A 48 -5.54 13.59 6.78
N ASP A 49 -4.98 14.11 7.88
CA ASP A 49 -5.80 14.61 8.98
C ASP A 49 -6.39 15.99 8.65
N GLU A 50 -7.12 16.57 9.58
CA GLU A 50 -7.78 17.87 9.38
C GLU A 50 -6.82 19.02 9.13
N GLU A 51 -5.58 18.87 9.57
CA GLU A 51 -4.54 19.88 9.37
C GLU A 51 -3.73 19.67 8.09
N GLY A 52 -4.08 18.64 7.31
CA GLY A 52 -3.40 18.32 6.08
C GLY A 52 -2.18 17.44 6.24
N LYS A 53 -1.90 16.94 7.46
CA LYS A 53 -0.76 16.06 7.70
C LYS A 53 -1.01 14.70 7.08
N LEU A 54 -0.03 14.18 6.34
CA LEU A 54 -0.10 12.84 5.78
C LEU A 54 0.04 11.82 6.93
N ILE A 55 -1.00 11.01 7.13
CA ILE A 55 -1.01 10.02 8.22
C ILE A 55 -1.09 8.59 7.69
N GLY A 56 -1.30 8.42 6.42
CA GLY A 56 -1.31 7.12 5.77
C GLY A 56 -1.34 7.26 4.26
N PHE A 57 -1.00 6.19 3.57
CA PHE A 57 -1.14 6.16 2.12
C PHE A 57 -1.05 4.72 1.60
N LEU A 58 -1.50 4.57 0.36
CA LEU A 58 -1.39 3.32 -0.39
C LEU A 58 -0.69 3.62 -1.71
N ARG A 59 0.25 2.76 -2.09
CA ARG A 59 1.00 2.87 -3.33
C ARG A 59 0.81 1.62 -4.17
N ALA A 60 0.53 1.79 -5.47
CA ALA A 60 0.36 0.68 -6.38
C ALA A 60 1.17 0.89 -7.66
N VAL A 61 1.60 -0.21 -8.26
CA VAL A 61 2.37 -0.24 -9.51
C VAL A 61 1.70 -1.21 -10.49
N GLY A 62 2.06 -1.13 -11.76
CA GLY A 62 1.50 -2.00 -12.79
C GLY A 62 1.10 -1.23 -14.02
N ASP A 63 0.42 -1.90 -14.95
CA ASP A 63 -0.03 -1.25 -16.17
C ASP A 63 -1.42 -0.60 -16.04
N GLY A 64 -2.17 -0.96 -15.02
CA GLY A 64 -3.51 -0.43 -14.80
C GLY A 64 -4.60 -1.13 -15.58
N TYR A 65 -4.29 -2.14 -16.37
CA TYR A 65 -5.22 -2.87 -17.21
C TYR A 65 -5.20 -4.37 -16.93
N SER A 66 -4.06 -5.01 -17.09
CA SER A 66 -3.92 -6.44 -16.84
C SER A 66 -3.46 -6.73 -15.41
N ASN A 67 -2.72 -5.83 -14.83
CA ASN A 67 -2.15 -6.05 -13.50
C ASN A 67 -1.96 -4.74 -12.76
N VAL A 68 -2.41 -4.74 -11.51
CA VAL A 68 -2.07 -3.70 -10.52
C VAL A 68 -1.60 -4.42 -9.28
N TYR A 69 -0.43 -4.03 -8.80
CA TYR A 69 0.19 -4.60 -7.61
C TYR A 69 0.21 -3.54 -6.52
N ILE A 70 -0.49 -3.81 -5.43
CA ILE A 70 -0.44 -2.94 -4.25
C ILE A 70 0.89 -3.20 -3.56
N GLN A 71 1.79 -2.22 -3.65
CA GLN A 71 3.14 -2.37 -3.13
C GLN A 71 3.22 -2.03 -1.65
N ASP A 72 2.60 -0.94 -1.23
CA ASP A 72 2.68 -0.47 0.14
C ASP A 72 1.33 0.04 0.61
N ILE A 73 0.98 -0.30 1.86
CA ILE A 73 -0.11 0.32 2.61
C ILE A 73 0.49 0.70 3.95
N ILE A 74 0.47 1.99 4.26
CA ILE A 74 1.03 2.50 5.50
C ILE A 74 0.00 3.36 6.21
N VAL A 75 -0.13 3.16 7.53
CA VAL A 75 -0.89 4.03 8.42
C VAL A 75 -0.01 4.24 9.64
N LEU A 76 0.17 5.49 10.04
CA LEU A 76 0.96 5.79 11.25
C LEU A 76 0.41 5.02 12.45
N PRO A 77 1.28 4.49 13.32
CA PRO A 77 0.84 3.66 14.45
C PRO A 77 -0.23 4.31 15.33
N GLU A 78 -0.13 5.63 15.57
CA GLU A 78 -1.09 6.35 16.40
C GLU A 78 -2.47 6.44 15.77
N TYR A 79 -2.60 6.11 14.49
CA TYR A 79 -3.89 6.10 13.78
C TYR A 79 -4.40 4.69 13.50
N HIS A 80 -3.73 3.66 14.02
CA HIS A 80 -4.17 2.28 13.81
C HIS A 80 -5.52 2.01 14.46
N ARG A 81 -6.25 1.01 13.97
CA ARG A 81 -7.56 0.57 14.47
C ARG A 81 -8.67 1.61 14.32
N GLN A 82 -8.52 2.52 13.37
CA GLN A 82 -9.54 3.53 13.07
C GLN A 82 -10.17 3.33 11.68
N GLY A 83 -9.88 2.20 11.04
CA GLY A 83 -10.44 1.87 9.74
C GLY A 83 -9.76 2.56 8.55
N ILE A 84 -8.63 3.23 8.77
CA ILE A 84 -7.94 3.97 7.69
C ILE A 84 -7.36 3.00 6.67
N GLY A 85 -6.69 1.93 7.12
CA GLY A 85 -6.16 0.92 6.21
C GLY A 85 -7.27 0.27 5.38
N THR A 86 -8.40 0.00 5.98
CA THR A 86 -9.57 -0.55 5.29
C THR A 86 -10.08 0.40 4.22
N GLN A 87 -10.15 1.71 4.54
CA GLN A 87 -10.60 2.72 3.59
C GLN A 87 -9.63 2.85 2.40
N LEU A 88 -8.33 2.87 2.69
CA LEU A 88 -7.31 2.92 1.63
C LEU A 88 -7.46 1.71 0.69
N LEU A 89 -7.62 0.54 1.26
CA LEU A 89 -7.75 -0.70 0.48
C LEU A 89 -9.03 -0.72 -0.34
N ARG A 90 -10.16 -0.37 0.27
CA ARG A 90 -11.45 -0.38 -0.42
C ARG A 90 -11.55 0.63 -1.54
N GLN A 91 -11.03 1.83 -1.34
CA GLN A 91 -11.02 2.85 -2.38
C GLN A 91 -10.13 2.43 -3.56
N THR A 92 -9.03 1.76 -3.29
CA THR A 92 -8.15 1.22 -4.33
C THR A 92 -8.84 0.10 -5.11
N MET A 93 -9.51 -0.81 -4.42
CA MET A 93 -10.26 -1.89 -5.06
C MET A 93 -11.37 -1.35 -5.96
N GLU A 94 -12.08 -0.33 -5.52
CA GLU A 94 -13.13 0.30 -6.32
C GLU A 94 -12.52 1.01 -7.54
N HIS A 95 -11.41 1.71 -7.34
CA HIS A 95 -10.75 2.43 -8.45
C HIS A 95 -10.28 1.46 -9.55
N PHE A 96 -9.79 0.28 -9.16
CA PHE A 96 -9.25 -0.71 -10.08
C PHE A 96 -10.19 -1.91 -10.32
N LYS A 97 -11.49 -1.72 -10.15
CA LYS A 97 -12.45 -2.84 -10.26
C LYS A 97 -12.50 -3.48 -11.64
N GLU A 98 -12.04 -2.78 -12.66
CA GLU A 98 -12.03 -3.30 -14.03
C GLU A 98 -10.69 -3.95 -14.42
N VAL A 99 -9.66 -3.87 -13.57
CA VAL A 99 -8.36 -4.44 -13.89
C VAL A 99 -8.45 -5.98 -13.84
N TYR A 100 -7.71 -6.65 -14.71
CA TYR A 100 -7.74 -8.11 -14.76
C TYR A 100 -7.26 -8.74 -13.44
N GLN A 101 -6.14 -8.28 -12.90
CA GLN A 101 -5.60 -8.79 -11.63
C GLN A 101 -5.17 -7.65 -10.73
N LEU A 102 -5.67 -7.66 -9.49
CA LEU A 102 -5.24 -6.77 -8.41
C LEU A 102 -4.60 -7.66 -7.35
N ILE A 103 -3.30 -7.55 -7.16
CA ILE A 103 -2.50 -8.47 -6.35
C ILE A 103 -1.70 -7.70 -5.32
N LEU A 104 -1.40 -8.35 -4.21
CA LEU A 104 -0.48 -7.85 -3.21
C LEU A 104 0.27 -9.01 -2.57
N THR A 105 1.39 -8.69 -1.94
CA THR A 105 2.15 -9.63 -1.13
C THR A 105 2.23 -9.07 0.29
N THR A 106 2.04 -9.91 1.27
CA THR A 106 2.12 -9.52 2.66
C THR A 106 2.83 -10.60 3.46
N ASP A 107 3.12 -10.32 4.74
CA ASP A 107 3.67 -11.35 5.61
C ASP A 107 2.61 -12.43 5.90
N SER A 108 3.04 -13.51 6.52
CA SER A 108 2.17 -14.66 6.80
C SER A 108 1.54 -14.62 8.21
N GLU A 109 1.61 -13.49 8.91
CA GLU A 109 0.98 -13.39 10.22
C GLU A 109 -0.53 -13.54 10.09
N LEU A 110 -1.13 -14.30 11.02
CA LEU A 110 -2.56 -14.60 10.96
C LEU A 110 -3.44 -13.37 10.93
N LYS A 111 -3.10 -12.35 11.72
CA LYS A 111 -3.88 -11.10 11.76
C LYS A 111 -3.84 -10.33 10.43
N THR A 112 -2.69 -10.36 9.76
CA THR A 112 -2.52 -9.67 8.48
C THR A 112 -3.27 -10.40 7.38
N VAL A 113 -3.14 -11.72 7.33
CA VAL A 113 -3.89 -12.55 6.38
C VAL A 113 -5.39 -12.35 6.58
N ALA A 114 -5.85 -12.37 7.84
CA ALA A 114 -7.27 -12.17 8.16
C ALA A 114 -7.78 -10.81 7.71
N PHE A 115 -6.95 -9.76 7.82
CA PHE A 115 -7.31 -8.42 7.37
C PHE A 115 -7.61 -8.40 5.86
N TYR A 116 -6.74 -9.01 5.06
CA TYR A 116 -6.95 -9.03 3.61
C TYR A 116 -8.11 -9.94 3.21
N GLU A 117 -8.26 -11.08 3.85
CA GLU A 117 -9.41 -11.97 3.59
C GLU A 117 -10.73 -11.29 3.93
N ALA A 118 -10.78 -10.57 5.04
CA ALA A 118 -11.98 -9.81 5.43
C ALA A 118 -12.34 -8.71 4.44
N ASN A 119 -11.36 -8.25 3.66
CA ASN A 119 -11.57 -7.21 2.64
C ASN A 119 -11.73 -7.77 1.23
N GLY A 120 -11.97 -9.07 1.10
CA GLY A 120 -12.33 -9.67 -0.19
C GLY A 120 -11.16 -10.24 -1.00
N PHE A 121 -9.97 -10.30 -0.43
CA PHE A 121 -8.82 -10.92 -1.07
C PHE A 121 -8.78 -12.42 -0.75
N THR A 122 -8.28 -13.20 -1.69
CA THR A 122 -8.10 -14.64 -1.53
C THR A 122 -6.61 -14.96 -1.67
N ALA A 123 -6.07 -15.73 -0.73
CA ALA A 123 -4.69 -16.18 -0.86
C ALA A 123 -4.54 -17.02 -2.13
N LEU A 124 -3.54 -16.71 -2.96
CA LEU A 124 -3.37 -17.38 -4.25
C LEU A 124 -3.15 -18.89 -4.11
N SER A 125 -2.58 -19.34 -3.00
CA SER A 125 -2.42 -20.76 -2.72
C SER A 125 -3.75 -21.52 -2.69
N LYS A 126 -4.84 -20.84 -2.35
CA LYS A 126 -6.17 -21.46 -2.30
C LYS A 126 -6.79 -21.65 -3.69
N VAL A 127 -6.24 -21.01 -4.70
CA VAL A 127 -6.73 -21.11 -6.09
C VAL A 127 -5.66 -21.69 -7.02
N GLY A 128 -4.71 -22.43 -6.46
CA GLY A 128 -3.73 -23.18 -7.25
C GLY A 128 -2.55 -22.36 -7.76
N CYS A 129 -2.30 -21.18 -7.20
CA CYS A 129 -1.21 -20.30 -7.62
C CYS A 129 -0.22 -20.10 -6.49
N THR A 130 1.03 -19.81 -6.85
CA THR A 130 2.11 -19.52 -5.89
C THR A 130 2.94 -18.37 -6.43
N SER A 131 3.33 -17.47 -5.57
CA SER A 131 4.19 -16.34 -5.93
C SER A 131 5.66 -16.69 -5.70
N PHE A 132 6.52 -16.18 -6.58
CA PHE A 132 7.97 -16.37 -6.47
C PHE A 132 8.66 -15.01 -6.49
N MET A 133 9.77 -14.90 -5.76
CA MET A 133 10.62 -13.71 -5.76
C MET A 133 12.04 -14.12 -6.07
N ALA A 134 12.67 -13.47 -7.07
CA ALA A 134 14.06 -13.71 -7.40
C ALA A 134 14.94 -13.06 -6.32
N ASN A 135 15.92 -13.82 -5.79
CA ASN A 135 16.89 -13.32 -4.82
C ASN A 135 16.25 -12.53 -3.68
N PRO A 136 15.32 -13.15 -2.92
CA PRO A 136 14.57 -12.39 -1.91
C PRO A 136 15.49 -11.85 -0.82
N ILE A 137 15.24 -10.58 -0.46
CA ILE A 137 15.88 -9.91 0.67
C ILE A 137 14.73 -9.54 1.62
N LEU A 138 14.69 -10.20 2.77
CA LEU A 138 13.60 -10.04 3.73
C LEU A 138 14.07 -9.42 5.04
#